data_a8b30dd9a2fe5ad5b52cd2c37f6f7e68
#
_entry.id   a8b30dd9a2fe5ad5b52cd2c37f6f7e68
#
_cell.length_a   1.000
_cell.length_b   1.000
_cell.length_c   1.000
_cell.angle_alpha   90.00
_cell.angle_beta   90.00
_cell.angle_gamma   90.00
#
_symmetry.space_group_name_H-M   'P 1'
#
loop_
_entity.id
_entity.type
_entity.pdbx_description
1 polymer ?
#
loop_
_entity_poly.entity_id
_entity_poly.type
_entity_poly.pdbx_seq_one_letter_code
_entity_poly.pdbx_strand_id
1 'polypeptide(L)'
;MTINSTRNMRSPDFHDIENSGSPCGAVARRYLVGFLAMLLLPLTAQGTILTTAERAELAHNSYLNSRREVLTTRENPYIGPAVAQVVEELPERWEAPRSPWHYQIRATIFWVGEKPTARNPVPNVASSWDPNWEANYGGYDHPFKRNGYFPAGFAPKLNPFYVALPYNDILKGREHRSEAPEVIPWFWRSYRGSGVSVCENRWVAIHHKGRIAYAQWKDVGPFTIDDWPYVFKGERPRPNSNQNAGIDISPAIRDYLGLRGNSDIDWRFVEDLEVPNGPWATWSRPAAGIQAEVRGP
;
A
#
# COMPACT_ATOMS: atom_id res chain seq x y z
N MET A 1 45.64 -36.48 21.53
CA MET A 1 46.48 -36.55 20.31
C MET A 1 46.17 -35.30 19.50
N THR A 2 47.11 -34.38 19.51
CA THR A 2 47.07 -33.04 18.96
C THR A 2 47.58 -33.07 17.53
N ILE A 3 46.91 -32.46 16.56
CA ILE A 3 47.62 -31.95 15.36
C ILE A 3 46.94 -30.63 14.94
N ASN A 4 47.71 -29.53 15.11
CA ASN A 4 47.54 -28.23 14.49
C ASN A 4 47.88 -28.31 12.98
N SER A 5 47.12 -27.57 12.16
CA SER A 5 47.64 -27.14 10.86
C SER A 5 47.02 -25.79 10.49
N THR A 6 47.78 -24.75 10.77
CA THR A 6 47.65 -23.39 10.24
C THR A 6 48.09 -23.37 8.76
N ARG A 7 47.27 -22.89 7.85
CA ARG A 7 47.68 -22.48 6.52
C ARG A 7 47.34 -21.02 6.28
N ASN A 8 48.39 -20.20 6.29
CA ASN A 8 48.45 -18.86 5.72
C ASN A 8 48.13 -18.88 4.22
N MET A 9 47.21 -18.06 3.79
CA MET A 9 47.12 -17.65 2.39
C MET A 9 47.31 -16.13 2.28
N ARG A 10 48.36 -15.77 1.57
CA ARG A 10 48.80 -14.41 1.21
C ARG A 10 47.79 -13.79 0.24
N SER A 11 47.54 -12.48 0.41
CA SER A 11 46.90 -11.61 -0.56
C SER A 11 47.77 -11.47 -1.83
N PRO A 12 47.18 -11.38 -3.01
CA PRO A 12 47.91 -10.93 -4.20
C PRO A 12 47.84 -9.39 -4.30
N ASP A 13 48.96 -8.81 -4.63
CA ASP A 13 49.23 -7.41 -4.93
C ASP A 13 48.39 -6.92 -6.12
N PHE A 14 47.80 -5.75 -5.98
CA PHE A 14 47.19 -4.99 -7.07
C PHE A 14 48.28 -4.21 -7.80
N HIS A 15 48.56 -4.59 -9.01
CA HIS A 15 49.27 -3.78 -9.99
C HIS A 15 48.31 -2.90 -10.78
N ASP A 16 48.73 -1.66 -10.94
CA ASP A 16 48.12 -0.58 -11.71
C ASP A 16 47.62 -1.00 -13.10
N ILE A 17 46.37 -0.63 -13.41
CA ILE A 17 45.91 -0.54 -14.80
C ILE A 17 45.52 0.91 -15.07
N GLU A 18 46.34 1.51 -15.93
CA GLU A 18 46.17 2.85 -16.46
C GLU A 18 44.85 3.05 -17.21
N ASN A 19 44.33 4.19 -16.98
CA ASN A 19 43.42 5.06 -17.70
C ASN A 19 43.14 4.67 -19.17
N SER A 20 41.93 4.15 -19.42
CA SER A 20 41.26 4.27 -20.72
C SER A 20 39.88 4.89 -20.52
N GLY A 21 39.74 6.14 -20.93
CA GLY A 21 38.55 6.94 -20.78
C GLY A 21 37.32 6.31 -21.42
N SER A 22 36.35 6.03 -20.60
CA SER A 22 35.00 5.56 -21.01
C SER A 22 34.02 6.75 -21.04
N PRO A 23 33.20 6.89 -22.07
CA PRO A 23 32.32 8.06 -22.24
C PRO A 23 31.07 8.02 -21.33
N CYS A 24 31.09 7.29 -20.21
CA CYS A 24 29.98 7.11 -19.32
C CYS A 24 29.69 8.33 -18.39
N GLY A 25 30.62 9.28 -18.31
CA GLY A 25 30.51 10.43 -17.39
C GLY A 25 29.52 11.53 -17.82
N ALA A 26 29.19 11.63 -19.11
CA ALA A 26 28.35 12.70 -19.63
C ALA A 26 26.84 12.45 -19.47
N VAL A 27 26.43 11.18 -19.47
CA VAL A 27 25.00 10.80 -19.34
C VAL A 27 24.53 10.93 -17.89
N ALA A 28 25.37 10.57 -16.92
CA ALA A 28 25.02 10.67 -15.50
C ALA A 28 24.81 12.12 -15.01
N ARG A 29 25.55 13.10 -15.60
CA ARG A 29 25.39 14.50 -15.24
C ARG A 29 24.09 15.13 -15.72
N ARG A 30 23.50 14.68 -16.84
CA ARG A 30 22.20 15.18 -17.34
C ARG A 30 21.02 14.68 -16.51
N TYR A 31 21.10 13.48 -15.92
CA TYR A 31 20.05 12.97 -15.04
C TYR A 31 19.99 13.69 -13.68
N LEU A 32 21.11 14.17 -13.17
CA LEU A 32 21.14 14.91 -11.89
C LEU A 32 20.52 16.31 -12.02
N VAL A 33 20.63 16.96 -13.18
CA VAL A 33 20.04 18.28 -13.43
C VAL A 33 18.52 18.19 -13.56
N GLY A 34 17.99 17.13 -14.16
CA GLY A 34 16.53 16.91 -14.25
C GLY A 34 15.87 16.68 -12.88
N PHE A 35 16.56 16.04 -11.96
CA PHE A 35 16.03 15.77 -10.61
C PHE A 35 16.03 17.03 -9.71
N LEU A 36 16.98 17.93 -9.88
CA LEU A 36 17.04 19.19 -9.12
C LEU A 36 16.05 20.23 -9.62
N ALA A 37 15.70 20.22 -10.91
CA ALA A 37 14.68 21.11 -11.48
C ALA A 37 13.26 20.81 -10.99
N MET A 38 13.01 19.58 -10.46
CA MET A 38 11.72 19.17 -9.91
C MET A 38 11.39 19.78 -8.55
N LEU A 39 12.39 20.32 -7.83
CA LEU A 39 12.21 20.96 -6.51
C LEU A 39 11.85 22.46 -6.60
N LEU A 40 11.91 23.07 -7.81
CA LEU A 40 11.61 24.47 -8.04
C LEU A 40 10.50 24.66 -9.09
N LEU A 41 9.35 24.00 -8.92
CA LEU A 41 8.17 24.34 -9.70
C LEU A 41 7.65 25.71 -9.24
N PRO A 42 7.47 26.68 -10.15
CA PRO A 42 7.01 28.01 -9.78
C PRO A 42 5.59 27.95 -9.21
N LEU A 43 5.35 28.71 -8.15
CA LEU A 43 4.00 29.08 -7.74
C LEU A 43 3.31 29.68 -8.96
N THR A 44 2.22 29.08 -9.42
CA THR A 44 1.36 29.71 -10.40
C THR A 44 0.79 30.99 -9.80
N ALA A 45 0.62 32.01 -10.62
CA ALA A 45 0.23 33.39 -10.22
C ALA A 45 -1.14 33.49 -9.49
N GLN A 46 -1.80 32.36 -9.17
CA GLN A 46 -3.08 32.29 -8.47
C GLN A 46 -3.04 31.53 -7.14
N GLY A 47 -1.85 31.21 -6.62
CA GLY A 47 -1.70 30.66 -5.26
C GLY A 47 -2.40 29.34 -4.94
N THR A 48 -2.79 28.56 -5.96
CA THR A 48 -3.43 27.25 -5.74
C THR A 48 -2.39 26.25 -5.26
N ILE A 49 -2.48 25.86 -3.99
CA ILE A 49 -1.62 24.80 -3.41
C ILE A 49 -2.11 23.48 -3.99
N LEU A 50 -1.31 22.88 -4.87
CA LEU A 50 -1.59 21.57 -5.41
C LEU A 50 -1.64 20.52 -4.30
N THR A 51 -2.64 19.65 -4.34
CA THR A 51 -2.77 18.49 -3.45
C THR A 51 -1.61 17.52 -3.68
N THR A 52 -1.37 16.63 -2.72
CA THR A 52 -0.34 15.59 -2.85
C THR A 52 -0.62 14.67 -4.04
N ALA A 53 -1.90 14.41 -4.36
CA ALA A 53 -2.30 13.63 -5.52
C ALA A 53 -1.97 14.36 -6.84
N GLU A 54 -2.28 15.65 -6.95
CA GLU A 54 -1.95 16.45 -8.13
C GLU A 54 -0.44 16.60 -8.35
N ARG A 55 0.34 16.70 -7.26
CA ARG A 55 1.82 16.69 -7.32
C ARG A 55 2.36 15.35 -7.79
N ALA A 56 1.79 14.24 -7.31
CA ALA A 56 2.18 12.90 -7.73
C ALA A 56 1.83 12.66 -9.20
N GLU A 57 0.67 13.14 -9.65
CA GLU A 57 0.25 13.05 -11.05
C GLU A 57 1.14 13.91 -11.97
N LEU A 58 1.45 15.13 -11.57
CA LEU A 58 2.39 15.98 -12.29
C LEU A 58 3.79 15.38 -12.35
N ALA A 59 4.28 14.81 -11.25
CA ALA A 59 5.56 14.13 -11.21
C ALA A 59 5.58 12.88 -12.09
N HIS A 60 4.50 12.11 -12.11
CA HIS A 60 4.35 10.94 -12.95
C HIS A 60 4.29 11.34 -14.45
N ASN A 61 3.48 12.33 -14.80
CA ASN A 61 3.38 12.83 -16.16
C ASN A 61 4.69 13.45 -16.66
N SER A 62 5.40 14.17 -15.79
CA SER A 62 6.75 14.70 -16.09
C SER A 62 7.77 13.57 -16.33
N TYR A 63 7.72 12.50 -15.51
CA TYR A 63 8.55 11.32 -15.70
C TYR A 63 8.24 10.61 -17.04
N LEU A 64 6.96 10.40 -17.36
CA LEU A 64 6.54 9.80 -18.63
C LEU A 64 6.96 10.65 -19.84
N ASN A 65 6.80 11.95 -19.76
CA ASN A 65 7.20 12.87 -20.82
C ASN A 65 8.72 12.87 -21.02
N SER A 66 9.52 12.87 -19.93
CA SER A 66 10.98 12.76 -20.03
C SER A 66 11.42 11.42 -20.62
N ARG A 67 10.72 10.32 -20.28
CA ARG A 67 10.98 9.00 -20.89
C ARG A 67 10.59 8.96 -22.36
N ARG A 68 9.46 9.57 -22.73
CA ARG A 68 9.02 9.71 -24.11
C ARG A 68 10.03 10.54 -24.94
N GLU A 69 10.50 11.65 -24.39
CA GLU A 69 11.51 12.50 -25.02
C GLU A 69 12.82 11.73 -25.25
N VAL A 70 13.30 10.96 -24.27
CA VAL A 70 14.48 10.11 -24.41
C VAL A 70 14.28 9.03 -25.47
N LEU A 71 13.07 8.46 -25.56
CA LEU A 71 12.76 7.39 -26.50
C LEU A 71 12.51 7.91 -27.94
N THR A 72 12.08 9.17 -28.10
CA THR A 72 11.76 9.76 -29.41
C THR A 72 12.88 10.61 -30.01
N THR A 73 13.95 10.91 -29.25
CA THR A 73 15.10 11.65 -29.81
C THR A 73 15.84 10.81 -30.83
N ARG A 74 15.87 11.31 -32.07
CA ARG A 74 16.57 10.70 -33.22
C ARG A 74 18.06 10.42 -33.02
N GLU A 75 18.62 10.90 -31.93
CA GLU A 75 20.04 10.78 -31.59
C GLU A 75 20.38 9.58 -30.70
N ASN A 76 19.38 8.77 -30.30
CA ASN A 76 19.65 7.60 -29.49
C ASN A 76 19.93 6.37 -30.37
N PRO A 77 21.20 5.95 -30.50
CA PRO A 77 21.61 4.87 -31.42
C PRO A 77 21.07 3.48 -31.01
N TYR A 78 20.46 3.38 -29.82
CA TYR A 78 19.93 2.12 -29.29
C TYR A 78 18.42 1.93 -29.54
N ILE A 79 17.75 2.92 -30.17
CA ILE A 79 16.31 2.84 -30.44
C ILE A 79 16.09 2.59 -31.92
N GLY A 80 15.80 1.35 -32.26
CA GLY A 80 15.38 0.99 -33.61
C GLY A 80 13.95 1.50 -33.92
N PRO A 81 13.58 1.60 -35.21
CA PRO A 81 12.27 2.08 -35.66
C PRO A 81 11.07 1.32 -35.02
N ALA A 82 11.24 0.06 -34.71
CA ALA A 82 10.20 -0.77 -34.05
C ALA A 82 9.87 -0.30 -32.62
N VAL A 83 10.86 0.24 -31.90
CA VAL A 83 10.63 0.75 -30.51
C VAL A 83 9.93 2.11 -30.54
N ALA A 84 10.26 2.95 -31.54
CA ALA A 84 9.55 4.22 -31.73
C ALA A 84 8.06 4.02 -32.03
N GLN A 85 7.74 3.02 -32.83
CA GLN A 85 6.35 2.65 -33.16
C GLN A 85 5.57 2.15 -31.92
N VAL A 86 6.20 1.35 -31.07
CA VAL A 86 5.58 0.88 -29.82
C VAL A 86 5.30 2.04 -28.85
N VAL A 87 6.13 3.09 -28.85
CA VAL A 87 5.93 4.27 -27.98
C VAL A 87 4.76 5.13 -28.47
N GLU A 88 4.52 5.22 -29.79
CA GLU A 88 3.37 5.93 -30.35
C GLU A 88 2.04 5.20 -30.10
N GLU A 89 2.07 3.87 -29.96
CA GLU A 89 0.90 3.04 -29.66
C GLU A 89 0.56 2.96 -28.16
N LEU A 90 1.43 3.49 -27.27
CA LEU A 90 1.11 3.52 -25.84
C LEU A 90 -0.06 4.49 -25.61
N PRO A 91 -1.10 4.09 -24.85
CA PRO A 91 -2.21 4.96 -24.53
C PRO A 91 -1.71 6.23 -23.84
N GLU A 92 -2.31 7.37 -24.19
CA GLU A 92 -1.96 8.69 -23.60
C GLU A 92 -2.02 8.69 -22.07
N ARG A 93 -2.82 7.81 -21.52
CA ARG A 93 -2.96 7.56 -20.08
C ARG A 93 -2.66 6.10 -19.79
N TRP A 94 -1.52 5.81 -19.16
CA TRP A 94 -1.26 4.49 -18.65
C TRP A 94 -2.15 4.25 -17.41
N GLU A 95 -3.19 3.43 -17.57
CA GLU A 95 -3.95 2.94 -16.44
C GLU A 95 -3.20 1.75 -15.84
N ALA A 96 -2.80 1.88 -14.58
CA ALA A 96 -2.24 0.74 -13.86
C ALA A 96 -3.21 -0.45 -13.94
N PRO A 97 -2.72 -1.67 -14.21
CA PRO A 97 -3.58 -2.84 -14.22
C PRO A 97 -4.36 -2.91 -12.90
N ARG A 98 -5.69 -2.96 -13.00
CA ARG A 98 -6.53 -3.10 -11.80
C ARG A 98 -6.21 -4.42 -11.13
N SER A 99 -6.04 -4.40 -9.82
CA SER A 99 -5.86 -5.64 -9.05
C SER A 99 -7.05 -6.56 -9.26
N PRO A 100 -6.82 -7.87 -9.49
CA PRO A 100 -7.91 -8.83 -9.71
C PRO A 100 -8.79 -8.95 -8.46
N TRP A 101 -10.05 -9.34 -8.67
CA TRP A 101 -10.95 -9.66 -7.60
C TRP A 101 -10.62 -11.04 -6.98
N HIS A 102 -10.64 -11.10 -5.67
CA HIS A 102 -10.72 -12.33 -4.89
C HIS A 102 -12.19 -12.64 -4.65
N TYR A 103 -12.70 -13.72 -5.22
CA TYR A 103 -14.12 -14.06 -5.17
C TYR A 103 -14.46 -15.05 -4.07
N GLN A 104 -15.66 -14.90 -3.48
CA GLN A 104 -16.21 -15.83 -2.49
C GLN A 104 -15.23 -16.10 -1.35
N ILE A 105 -14.71 -15.03 -0.76
CA ILE A 105 -13.82 -15.09 0.39
C ILE A 105 -14.65 -14.97 1.65
N ARG A 106 -14.47 -15.92 2.57
CA ARG A 106 -15.08 -15.84 3.89
C ARG A 106 -14.54 -14.64 4.64
N ALA A 107 -15.43 -13.70 4.98
CA ALA A 107 -15.16 -12.56 5.85
C ALA A 107 -15.66 -12.84 7.26
N THR A 108 -14.86 -12.50 8.24
CA THR A 108 -15.22 -12.47 9.66
C THR A 108 -15.23 -11.04 10.18
N ILE A 109 -15.84 -10.82 11.33
CA ILE A 109 -16.03 -9.48 11.87
C ILE A 109 -15.14 -9.31 13.09
N PHE A 110 -14.30 -8.27 13.08
CA PHE A 110 -13.44 -7.88 14.17
C PHE A 110 -13.58 -6.37 14.43
N TRP A 111 -13.11 -5.88 15.57
CA TRP A 111 -13.23 -4.47 15.89
C TRP A 111 -12.11 -3.95 16.80
N VAL A 112 -11.81 -2.68 16.68
CA VAL A 112 -10.86 -1.97 17.54
C VAL A 112 -11.31 -2.09 19.00
N GLY A 113 -10.39 -2.49 19.89
CA GLY A 113 -10.67 -2.69 21.31
C GLY A 113 -11.35 -4.01 21.65
N GLU A 114 -11.50 -4.94 20.70
CA GLU A 114 -12.02 -6.27 20.99
C GLU A 114 -11.21 -6.98 22.07
N LYS A 115 -11.90 -7.47 23.08
CA LYS A 115 -11.26 -8.19 24.18
C LYS A 115 -11.02 -9.65 23.83
N PRO A 116 -9.95 -10.26 24.35
CA PRO A 116 -9.71 -11.68 24.15
C PRO A 116 -10.87 -12.54 24.63
N THR A 117 -11.13 -13.60 23.88
CA THR A 117 -12.08 -14.65 24.25
C THR A 117 -11.40 -16.01 24.12
N ALA A 118 -12.04 -17.06 24.61
CA ALA A 118 -11.51 -18.42 24.43
C ALA A 118 -11.36 -18.85 22.96
N ARG A 119 -12.14 -18.24 22.05
CA ARG A 119 -12.10 -18.52 20.61
C ARG A 119 -11.22 -17.54 19.83
N ASN A 120 -11.04 -16.34 20.35
CA ASN A 120 -10.15 -15.30 19.80
C ASN A 120 -9.26 -14.78 20.95
N PRO A 121 -8.08 -15.37 21.19
CA PRO A 121 -7.22 -15.00 22.31
C PRO A 121 -6.45 -13.69 22.10
N VAL A 122 -6.52 -13.08 20.90
CA VAL A 122 -5.78 -11.87 20.57
C VAL A 122 -6.65 -10.64 20.86
N PRO A 123 -6.16 -9.69 21.69
CA PRO A 123 -6.85 -8.42 21.90
C PRO A 123 -6.58 -7.47 20.75
N ASN A 124 -7.59 -6.73 20.27
CA ASN A 124 -7.45 -5.73 19.21
C ASN A 124 -7.34 -4.29 19.78
N VAL A 125 -6.65 -4.12 20.90
CA VAL A 125 -6.29 -2.78 21.44
C VAL A 125 -5.12 -2.15 20.68
N ALA A 126 -4.31 -2.98 20.05
CA ALA A 126 -3.25 -2.63 19.12
C ALA A 126 -3.51 -3.33 17.78
N SER A 127 -3.01 -2.76 16.69
CA SER A 127 -2.87 -3.47 15.42
C SER A 127 -1.44 -3.92 15.20
N SER A 128 -1.20 -4.65 14.15
CA SER A 128 0.15 -5.10 13.78
C SER A 128 1.11 -3.94 13.47
N TRP A 129 0.58 -2.76 13.16
CA TRP A 129 1.36 -1.56 12.79
C TRP A 129 1.15 -0.37 13.72
N ASP A 130 0.07 -0.36 14.52
CA ASP A 130 -0.23 0.70 15.49
C ASP A 130 -0.38 0.11 16.90
N PRO A 131 0.63 0.26 17.77
CA PRO A 131 0.59 -0.26 19.14
C PRO A 131 -0.44 0.44 20.04
N ASN A 132 -0.95 1.61 19.62
CA ASN A 132 -1.94 2.39 20.35
C ASN A 132 -3.26 2.52 19.58
N TRP A 133 -3.63 1.52 18.81
CA TRP A 133 -4.72 1.60 17.83
C TRP A 133 -6.06 2.05 18.44
N GLU A 134 -6.47 1.48 19.58
CA GLU A 134 -7.72 1.87 20.25
C GLU A 134 -7.69 3.35 20.68
N ALA A 135 -6.59 3.81 21.25
CA ALA A 135 -6.43 5.21 21.67
C ALA A 135 -6.41 6.16 20.45
N ASN A 136 -5.70 5.78 19.38
CA ASN A 136 -5.60 6.55 18.14
C ASN A 136 -6.94 6.55 17.38
N TYR A 137 -7.71 5.47 17.43
CA TYR A 137 -9.05 5.38 16.88
C TYR A 137 -10.05 6.29 17.65
N GLY A 138 -9.80 6.50 18.92
CA GLY A 138 -10.62 7.33 19.81
C GLY A 138 -11.48 6.55 20.81
N GLY A 139 -11.32 5.21 20.86
CA GLY A 139 -11.99 4.33 21.82
C GLY A 139 -12.43 2.99 21.22
N TYR A 140 -13.19 2.25 22.01
CA TYR A 140 -13.71 0.93 21.67
C TYR A 140 -14.80 0.99 20.59
N ASP A 141 -14.56 0.37 19.44
CA ASP A 141 -15.51 0.29 18.32
C ASP A 141 -16.58 -0.80 18.55
N HIS A 142 -17.48 -0.54 19.49
CA HIS A 142 -18.47 -1.53 19.91
C HIS A 142 -19.33 -2.01 18.73
N PRO A 143 -19.36 -3.33 18.41
CA PRO A 143 -19.94 -3.83 17.16
C PRO A 143 -21.48 -3.65 17.07
N PHE A 144 -22.17 -3.40 18.21
CA PHE A 144 -23.63 -3.25 18.25
C PHE A 144 -24.11 -1.87 18.72
N LYS A 145 -23.21 -1.04 19.30
CA LYS A 145 -23.56 0.34 19.70
C LYS A 145 -23.14 1.29 18.59
N ARG A 146 -24.00 1.40 17.58
CA ARG A 146 -23.73 2.13 16.33
C ARG A 146 -24.69 3.30 16.15
N ASN A 147 -24.19 4.38 15.53
CA ASN A 147 -24.99 5.44 14.91
C ASN A 147 -24.71 5.40 13.40
N GLY A 148 -25.61 4.76 12.65
CA GLY A 148 -25.33 4.36 11.28
C GLY A 148 -24.09 3.46 11.22
N TYR A 149 -23.06 3.90 10.50
CA TYR A 149 -21.81 3.14 10.31
C TYR A 149 -20.73 3.46 11.36
N PHE A 150 -21.02 4.35 12.30
CA PHE A 150 -20.02 4.87 13.25
C PHE A 150 -20.28 4.40 14.68
N PRO A 151 -19.27 4.39 15.56
CA PRO A 151 -19.50 4.21 16.99
C PRO A 151 -20.49 5.23 17.53
N ALA A 152 -21.43 4.80 18.39
CA ALA A 152 -22.42 5.71 18.96
C ALA A 152 -21.87 6.60 20.09
N GLY A 153 -20.75 6.19 20.72
CA GLY A 153 -20.23 6.84 21.93
C GLY A 153 -19.19 7.94 21.67
N PHE A 154 -18.63 8.02 20.45
CA PHE A 154 -17.60 9.00 20.10
C PHE A 154 -17.47 9.12 18.58
N ALA A 155 -16.86 10.22 18.13
CA ALA A 155 -16.46 10.38 16.73
C ALA A 155 -15.11 9.70 16.51
N PRO A 156 -14.99 8.70 15.60
CA PRO A 156 -13.72 8.03 15.36
C PRO A 156 -12.71 8.99 14.73
N LYS A 157 -11.46 8.92 15.18
CA LYS A 157 -10.33 9.71 14.65
C LYS A 157 -9.66 9.04 13.46
N LEU A 158 -9.81 7.72 13.32
CA LEU A 158 -9.35 6.92 12.20
C LEU A 158 -10.56 6.38 11.43
N ASN A 159 -10.29 5.92 10.19
CA ASN A 159 -11.34 5.39 9.32
C ASN A 159 -12.06 4.19 9.96
N PRO A 160 -13.37 4.24 10.19
CA PRO A 160 -14.13 3.11 10.72
C PRO A 160 -14.35 1.98 9.70
N PHE A 161 -14.06 2.23 8.43
CA PHE A 161 -14.02 1.21 7.40
C PHE A 161 -12.59 0.66 7.31
N TYR A 162 -12.30 -0.37 8.09
CA TYR A 162 -10.98 -1.02 8.16
C TYR A 162 -11.09 -2.53 8.00
N VAL A 163 -10.00 -3.12 7.51
CA VAL A 163 -9.86 -4.57 7.31
C VAL A 163 -8.57 -5.09 7.89
N ALA A 164 -8.51 -6.39 8.14
CA ALA A 164 -7.27 -7.15 8.29
C ALA A 164 -7.15 -8.17 7.15
N LEU A 165 -5.95 -8.31 6.60
CA LEU A 165 -5.58 -9.33 5.62
C LEU A 165 -4.40 -10.17 6.15
N PRO A 166 -4.30 -11.46 5.81
CA PRO A 166 -3.38 -12.40 6.45
C PRO A 166 -1.92 -12.28 5.94
N TYR A 167 -1.39 -11.07 5.87
CA TYR A 167 0.00 -10.83 5.52
C TYR A 167 0.55 -9.59 6.23
N ASN A 168 1.68 -9.76 6.91
CA ASN A 168 2.44 -8.67 7.49
C ASN A 168 3.78 -8.55 6.75
N ASP A 169 4.01 -7.43 6.09
CA ASP A 169 5.27 -7.17 5.39
C ASP A 169 6.45 -6.89 6.33
N ILE A 170 6.18 -6.62 7.63
CA ILE A 170 7.19 -6.33 8.64
C ILE A 170 7.40 -7.51 9.58
N LEU A 171 8.66 -7.92 9.75
CA LEU A 171 9.09 -8.89 10.74
C LEU A 171 9.32 -8.25 12.11
N LYS A 172 9.43 -9.08 13.17
CA LYS A 172 9.66 -8.63 14.56
C LYS A 172 10.90 -7.76 14.74
N GLY A 173 11.88 -7.77 13.88
CA GLY A 173 13.08 -6.93 13.92
C GLY A 173 12.93 -5.58 13.22
N ARG A 174 11.73 -5.22 12.77
CA ARG A 174 11.44 -4.07 11.91
C ARG A 174 12.05 -4.14 10.51
N GLU A 175 12.38 -5.32 10.04
CA GLU A 175 12.80 -5.56 8.67
C GLU A 175 11.61 -6.00 7.84
N HIS A 176 11.62 -5.65 6.56
CA HIS A 176 10.65 -6.22 5.64
C HIS A 176 10.95 -7.69 5.41
N ARG A 177 9.91 -8.47 5.16
CA ARG A 177 10.06 -9.86 4.71
C ARG A 177 10.83 -9.89 3.40
N SER A 178 11.66 -10.92 3.23
CA SER A 178 12.52 -11.06 2.04
C SER A 178 11.74 -11.12 0.73
N GLU A 179 10.55 -11.71 0.74
CA GLU A 179 9.67 -11.81 -0.42
C GLU A 179 8.86 -10.54 -0.69
N ALA A 180 8.72 -9.62 0.28
CA ALA A 180 7.87 -8.45 0.17
C ALA A 180 8.16 -7.58 -1.06
N PRO A 181 9.44 -7.28 -1.43
CA PRO A 181 9.76 -6.50 -2.62
C PRO A 181 9.31 -7.13 -3.95
N GLU A 182 9.17 -8.47 -3.98
CA GLU A 182 8.83 -9.23 -5.18
C GLU A 182 7.31 -9.50 -5.29
N VAL A 183 6.64 -9.66 -4.13
CA VAL A 183 5.23 -10.07 -4.13
C VAL A 183 4.26 -8.91 -4.02
N ILE A 184 4.66 -7.78 -3.41
CA ILE A 184 3.83 -6.59 -3.26
C ILE A 184 3.96 -5.67 -4.48
N PRO A 185 2.92 -5.49 -5.30
CA PRO A 185 3.03 -4.76 -6.57
C PRO A 185 3.45 -3.29 -6.43
N TRP A 186 3.18 -2.69 -5.29
CA TRP A 186 3.48 -1.28 -4.99
C TRP A 186 4.67 -1.10 -4.06
N PHE A 187 5.42 -2.15 -3.70
CA PHE A 187 6.47 -2.11 -2.67
C PHE A 187 7.41 -0.91 -2.85
N TRP A 188 8.11 -0.84 -3.96
CA TRP A 188 9.12 0.18 -4.20
C TRP A 188 8.54 1.60 -4.31
N ARG A 189 7.30 1.75 -4.78
CA ARG A 189 6.61 3.03 -4.83
C ARG A 189 6.24 3.54 -3.44
N SER A 190 5.93 2.64 -2.52
CA SER A 190 5.45 2.95 -1.17
C SER A 190 6.52 2.83 -0.09
N TYR A 191 7.70 2.31 -0.40
CA TYR A 191 8.78 2.11 0.56
C TYR A 191 9.24 3.44 1.18
N ARG A 192 9.27 3.51 2.53
CA ARG A 192 9.66 4.70 3.31
C ARG A 192 10.78 4.41 4.32
N GLY A 193 11.39 3.22 4.25
CA GLY A 193 12.43 2.78 5.15
C GLY A 193 12.07 1.52 5.90
N SER A 194 13.07 0.94 6.57
CA SER A 194 12.91 -0.26 7.39
C SER A 194 11.90 -0.01 8.53
N GLY A 195 11.03 -0.98 8.78
CA GLY A 195 10.03 -0.92 9.85
C GLY A 195 8.78 -0.08 9.56
N VAL A 196 8.67 0.51 8.36
CA VAL A 196 7.47 1.22 7.91
C VAL A 196 6.74 0.35 6.92
N SER A 197 5.56 -0.17 7.28
CA SER A 197 4.76 -1.04 6.41
C SER A 197 4.38 -0.34 5.11
N VAL A 198 4.47 -1.06 3.98
CA VAL A 198 3.93 -0.64 2.69
C VAL A 198 2.51 -1.17 2.46
N CYS A 199 2.01 -1.98 3.39
CA CYS A 199 0.66 -2.55 3.37
C CYS A 199 -0.33 -1.70 4.14
N GLU A 200 0.10 -1.07 5.24
CA GLU A 200 -0.77 -0.24 6.06
C GLU A 200 -1.40 0.90 5.24
N ASN A 201 -2.68 1.13 5.48
CA ASN A 201 -3.51 2.14 4.80
C ASN A 201 -3.79 1.89 3.30
N ARG A 202 -3.41 0.73 2.75
CA ARG A 202 -3.84 0.39 1.38
C ARG A 202 -5.35 0.21 1.32
N TRP A 203 -5.94 0.73 0.25
CA TRP A 203 -7.36 0.63 0.05
C TRP A 203 -7.77 -0.69 -0.58
N VAL A 204 -8.90 -1.19 -0.13
CA VAL A 204 -9.59 -2.34 -0.72
C VAL A 204 -11.04 -1.97 -1.05
N ALA A 205 -11.54 -2.47 -2.16
CA ALA A 205 -12.98 -2.50 -2.48
C ALA A 205 -13.53 -3.86 -2.05
N ILE A 206 -14.67 -3.88 -1.38
CA ILE A 206 -15.34 -5.08 -0.86
C ILE A 206 -16.76 -5.10 -1.41
N HIS A 207 -17.07 -6.13 -2.20
CA HIS A 207 -18.36 -6.28 -2.85
C HIS A 207 -19.21 -7.36 -2.17
N HIS A 208 -20.47 -7.06 -1.99
CA HIS A 208 -21.49 -8.04 -1.60
C HIS A 208 -22.85 -7.66 -2.17
N LYS A 209 -23.47 -8.55 -2.95
CA LYS A 209 -24.84 -8.40 -3.48
C LYS A 209 -25.12 -7.02 -4.10
N GLY A 210 -24.24 -6.55 -4.97
CA GLY A 210 -24.40 -5.28 -5.69
C GLY A 210 -24.01 -4.02 -4.91
N ARG A 211 -23.55 -4.15 -3.65
CA ARG A 211 -23.00 -3.06 -2.86
C ARG A 211 -21.49 -3.16 -2.81
N ILE A 212 -20.80 -2.02 -2.84
CA ILE A 212 -19.34 -1.96 -2.70
C ILE A 212 -19.01 -1.01 -1.56
N ALA A 213 -18.28 -1.50 -0.55
CA ALA A 213 -17.63 -0.70 0.48
C ALA A 213 -16.16 -0.51 0.13
N TYR A 214 -15.59 0.61 0.57
CA TYR A 214 -14.14 0.85 0.46
C TYR A 214 -13.57 0.99 1.86
N ALA A 215 -12.42 0.36 2.10
CA ALA A 215 -11.82 0.25 3.41
C ALA A 215 -10.31 0.31 3.36
N GLN A 216 -9.68 0.68 4.47
CA GLN A 216 -8.24 0.69 4.62
C GLN A 216 -7.75 -0.58 5.31
N TRP A 217 -6.65 -1.14 4.81
CA TRP A 217 -5.95 -2.24 5.46
C TRP A 217 -5.23 -1.72 6.70
N LYS A 218 -5.71 -2.10 7.88
CA LYS A 218 -5.23 -1.53 9.16
C LYS A 218 -4.62 -2.56 10.10
N ASP A 219 -4.84 -3.85 9.86
CA ASP A 219 -4.30 -4.89 10.71
C ASP A 219 -4.01 -6.18 9.93
N VAL A 220 -3.35 -7.15 10.56
CA VAL A 220 -2.96 -8.43 9.98
C VAL A 220 -3.80 -9.55 10.60
N GLY A 221 -4.44 -10.31 9.76
CA GLY A 221 -5.33 -11.44 10.11
C GLY A 221 -6.27 -11.77 8.95
N PRO A 222 -7.10 -12.80 9.08
CA PRO A 222 -7.23 -13.73 10.21
C PRO A 222 -6.11 -14.80 10.27
N PHE A 223 -5.70 -15.13 11.47
CA PHE A 223 -4.86 -16.26 11.88
C PHE A 223 -3.45 -16.36 11.30
N THR A 224 -3.23 -16.07 10.03
CA THR A 224 -1.91 -16.12 9.39
C THR A 224 -1.36 -14.72 9.14
N ILE A 225 -0.04 -14.62 9.05
CA ILE A 225 0.66 -13.36 8.89
C ILE A 225 1.60 -13.37 7.68
N ASP A 226 1.53 -14.41 6.86
CA ASP A 226 2.48 -14.66 5.75
C ASP A 226 1.82 -15.31 4.52
N ASP A 227 0.50 -15.14 4.37
CA ASP A 227 -0.26 -15.73 3.26
C ASP A 227 -0.23 -14.84 2.00
N TRP A 228 0.99 -14.48 1.56
CA TRP A 228 1.18 -13.66 0.38
C TRP A 228 0.66 -14.30 -0.93
N PRO A 229 0.64 -15.66 -1.10
CA PRO A 229 0.08 -16.24 -2.30
C PRO A 229 -1.40 -15.95 -2.44
N TYR A 230 -2.14 -15.99 -1.33
CA TYR A 230 -3.52 -15.55 -1.32
C TYR A 230 -3.64 -14.05 -1.55
N VAL A 231 -2.96 -13.22 -0.74
CA VAL A 231 -3.18 -11.77 -0.73
C VAL A 231 -2.78 -11.10 -2.06
N PHE A 232 -1.68 -11.56 -2.72
CA PHE A 232 -1.12 -10.89 -3.89
C PHE A 232 -1.14 -11.71 -5.19
N LYS A 233 -1.37 -13.03 -5.14
CA LYS A 233 -1.30 -13.90 -6.32
C LYS A 233 -2.63 -14.57 -6.68
N GLY A 234 -3.70 -14.29 -5.93
CA GLY A 234 -5.05 -14.78 -6.26
C GLY A 234 -5.31 -16.22 -5.85
N GLU A 235 -4.46 -16.83 -5.02
CA GLU A 235 -4.74 -18.14 -4.45
C GLU A 235 -5.90 -18.07 -3.44
N ARG A 236 -6.34 -19.23 -2.96
CA ARG A 236 -7.34 -19.29 -1.87
C ARG A 236 -6.64 -19.08 -0.54
N PRO A 237 -7.34 -18.50 0.47
CA PRO A 237 -6.79 -18.39 1.82
C PRO A 237 -6.34 -19.75 2.35
N ARG A 238 -5.24 -19.79 3.08
CA ARG A 238 -4.80 -21.00 3.78
C ARG A 238 -5.90 -21.49 4.70
N PRO A 239 -6.12 -22.83 4.76
CA PRO A 239 -7.09 -23.41 5.67
C PRO A 239 -6.83 -22.97 7.12
N ASN A 240 -7.90 -22.54 7.80
CA ASN A 240 -7.84 -22.12 9.20
C ASN A 240 -9.11 -22.48 9.97
N SER A 241 -9.04 -22.44 11.30
CA SER A 241 -10.15 -22.82 12.17
C SER A 241 -11.34 -21.86 12.16
N ASN A 242 -11.17 -20.67 11.57
CA ASN A 242 -12.23 -19.65 11.46
C ASN A 242 -12.97 -19.76 10.11
N GLN A 243 -13.47 -20.94 9.77
CA GLN A 243 -14.22 -21.20 8.54
C GLN A 243 -13.42 -20.88 7.25
N ASN A 244 -12.11 -21.02 7.30
CA ASN A 244 -11.19 -20.64 6.22
C ASN A 244 -11.32 -19.17 5.83
N ALA A 245 -11.53 -18.29 6.80
CA ALA A 245 -11.62 -16.85 6.57
C ALA A 245 -10.33 -16.31 5.95
N GLY A 246 -10.47 -15.41 4.99
CA GLY A 246 -9.37 -14.76 4.30
C GLY A 246 -9.30 -13.25 4.54
N ILE A 247 -10.31 -12.69 5.20
CA ILE A 247 -10.37 -11.26 5.51
C ILE A 247 -11.20 -11.05 6.78
N ASP A 248 -10.74 -10.17 7.65
CA ASP A 248 -11.56 -9.62 8.73
C ASP A 248 -12.02 -8.20 8.37
N ILE A 249 -13.29 -7.91 8.62
CA ILE A 249 -13.92 -6.63 8.28
C ILE A 249 -14.49 -5.93 9.51
N SER A 250 -14.46 -4.60 9.51
CA SER A 250 -15.01 -3.79 10.59
C SER A 250 -16.55 -3.85 10.69
N PRO A 251 -17.13 -3.48 11.85
CA PRO A 251 -18.57 -3.33 11.99
C PRO A 251 -19.18 -2.33 11.00
N ALA A 252 -18.46 -1.27 10.63
CA ALA A 252 -18.91 -0.30 9.64
C ALA A 252 -19.12 -0.92 8.26
N ILE A 253 -18.21 -1.79 7.83
CA ILE A 253 -18.31 -2.52 6.56
C ILE A 253 -19.48 -3.50 6.60
N ARG A 254 -19.61 -4.28 7.70
CA ARG A 254 -20.73 -5.18 7.93
C ARG A 254 -22.07 -4.46 7.76
N ASP A 255 -22.22 -3.33 8.45
CA ASP A 255 -23.48 -2.58 8.47
C ASP A 255 -23.77 -1.94 7.11
N TYR A 256 -22.74 -1.38 6.45
CA TYR A 256 -22.89 -0.79 5.12
C TYR A 256 -23.27 -1.83 4.05
N LEU A 257 -22.67 -3.00 4.09
CA LEU A 257 -22.98 -4.08 3.14
C LEU A 257 -24.25 -4.85 3.52
N GLY A 258 -24.83 -4.61 4.71
CA GLY A 258 -26.03 -5.29 5.21
C GLY A 258 -25.78 -6.76 5.58
N LEU A 259 -24.58 -7.09 6.03
CA LEU A 259 -24.22 -8.44 6.45
C LEU A 259 -24.78 -8.73 7.85
N ARG A 260 -25.32 -9.94 8.05
CA ARG A 260 -25.86 -10.38 9.36
C ARG A 260 -24.82 -11.06 10.26
N GLY A 261 -23.62 -11.31 9.74
CA GLY A 261 -22.51 -12.01 10.40
C GLY A 261 -21.44 -12.38 9.38
N ASN A 262 -20.63 -13.40 9.70
CA ASN A 262 -19.64 -13.93 8.79
C ASN A 262 -20.29 -14.31 7.45
N SER A 263 -19.74 -13.81 6.36
CA SER A 263 -20.35 -13.93 5.04
C SER A 263 -19.28 -14.08 3.97
N ASP A 264 -19.64 -14.65 2.83
CA ASP A 264 -18.76 -14.66 1.67
C ASP A 264 -18.91 -13.31 0.92
N ILE A 265 -17.78 -12.72 0.61
CA ILE A 265 -17.66 -11.45 -0.09
C ILE A 265 -16.64 -11.57 -1.22
N ASP A 266 -16.61 -10.57 -2.09
CA ASP A 266 -15.52 -10.40 -3.05
C ASP A 266 -14.73 -9.16 -2.64
N TRP A 267 -13.40 -9.19 -2.84
CA TRP A 267 -12.59 -8.02 -2.55
C TRP A 267 -11.41 -7.88 -3.53
N ARG A 268 -10.90 -6.65 -3.70
CA ARG A 268 -9.68 -6.36 -4.44
C ARG A 268 -8.96 -5.15 -3.88
N PHE A 269 -7.68 -5.01 -4.15
CA PHE A 269 -6.98 -3.73 -3.93
C PHE A 269 -7.47 -2.67 -4.91
N VAL A 270 -7.45 -1.42 -4.46
CA VAL A 270 -7.73 -0.24 -5.27
C VAL A 270 -6.72 0.86 -4.97
N GLU A 271 -6.47 1.73 -5.94
CA GLU A 271 -5.69 2.93 -5.73
C GLU A 271 -6.56 4.04 -5.10
N ASP A 272 -5.93 5.02 -4.44
CA ASP A 272 -6.64 6.13 -3.77
C ASP A 272 -7.62 6.85 -4.72
N LEU A 273 -7.26 7.00 -5.98
CA LEU A 273 -8.09 7.65 -7.01
C LEU A 273 -9.31 6.82 -7.44
N GLU A 274 -9.30 5.53 -7.18
CA GLU A 274 -10.44 4.64 -7.46
C GLU A 274 -11.49 4.67 -6.32
N VAL A 275 -11.17 5.27 -5.16
CA VAL A 275 -12.06 5.33 -4.01
C VAL A 275 -13.08 6.46 -4.22
N PRO A 276 -14.36 6.15 -4.46
CA PRO A 276 -15.39 7.16 -4.67
C PRO A 276 -15.78 7.85 -3.35
N ASN A 277 -16.53 8.93 -3.46
CA ASN A 277 -17.15 9.55 -2.30
C ASN A 277 -18.08 8.55 -1.59
N GLY A 278 -18.02 8.53 -0.26
CA GLY A 278 -18.79 7.62 0.57
C GLY A 278 -18.48 7.84 2.05
N PRO A 279 -19.08 7.05 2.96
CA PRO A 279 -18.87 7.23 4.40
C PRO A 279 -17.43 7.02 4.87
N TRP A 280 -16.57 6.42 4.03
CA TRP A 280 -15.12 6.25 4.23
C TRP A 280 -14.30 7.47 3.77
N ALA A 281 -14.85 8.37 2.94
CA ALA A 281 -14.09 9.40 2.22
C ALA A 281 -13.52 10.49 3.13
N THR A 282 -14.09 10.72 4.31
CA THR A 282 -13.61 11.71 5.28
C THR A 282 -12.17 11.42 5.73
N TRP A 283 -11.76 10.15 5.71
CA TRP A 283 -10.43 9.69 6.15
C TRP A 283 -9.48 9.37 4.98
N SER A 284 -9.93 9.48 3.73
CA SER A 284 -9.12 9.20 2.54
C SER A 284 -8.20 10.36 2.14
N ARG A 285 -8.39 11.54 2.72
CA ARG A 285 -7.53 12.69 2.44
C ARG A 285 -6.55 12.92 3.60
N PRO A 286 -5.23 13.00 3.36
CA PRO A 286 -4.33 13.55 4.36
C PRO A 286 -4.82 14.97 4.68
N ALA A 287 -4.92 15.28 5.98
CA ALA A 287 -5.39 16.57 6.47
C ALA A 287 -4.52 17.70 5.92
N ALA A 288 -4.88 18.25 4.77
CA ALA A 288 -4.51 19.58 4.35
C ALA A 288 -5.50 20.52 5.05
N GLY A 289 -5.17 20.92 6.28
CA GLY A 289 -5.63 22.15 6.95
C GLY A 289 -7.08 22.56 6.77
N ILE A 290 -8.06 21.66 6.97
CA ILE A 290 -9.47 22.07 7.09
C ILE A 290 -10.04 21.36 8.31
N GLN A 291 -10.23 22.14 9.37
CA GLN A 291 -11.14 21.78 10.45
C GLN A 291 -12.52 21.64 9.80
N ALA A 292 -13.01 20.41 9.67
CA ALA A 292 -14.40 20.17 9.31
C ALA A 292 -15.25 20.60 10.51
N GLU A 293 -15.91 21.75 10.42
CA GLU A 293 -17.06 22.05 11.25
C GLU A 293 -18.08 20.91 11.07
N VAL A 294 -18.18 20.08 12.09
CA VAL A 294 -19.28 19.14 12.24
C VAL A 294 -20.55 19.97 12.47
N ARG A 295 -21.26 20.31 11.41
CA ARG A 295 -22.64 20.73 11.53
C ARG A 295 -23.46 19.49 11.83
N GLY A 296 -23.81 19.31 13.09
CA GLY A 296 -24.85 18.39 13.51
C GLY A 296 -26.22 18.79 12.94
N PRO A 297 -27.16 17.83 12.89
CA PRO A 297 -28.51 18.06 12.41
C PRO A 297 -29.29 19.05 13.26
#